data_3eeddeed429353959a55b6e799cdd442
#
_entry.id   3eeddeed429353959a55b6e799cdd442
#
_cell.length_a   1.000
_cell.length_b   1.000
_cell.length_c   1.000
_cell.angle_alpha   90.00
_cell.angle_beta   90.00
_cell.angle_gamma   90.00
#
_symmetry.space_group_name_H-M   'P 1'
#
loop_
_entity.id
_entity.type
_entity.pdbx_description
1 polymer ?
#
loop_
_entity_poly.entity_id
_entity_poly.type
_entity_poly.pdbx_seq_one_letter_code
_entity_poly.pdbx_strand_id
1 'polypeptide(L)'
;MSRFGYAKPKMTDSLIDSAFTYLPEGVKHDEIELIKRKLKRRRLELEAVASQYYRLLQRTPVVAGTNQSDYFLIERQAPDRTVLRIYDPETGDCRLEQQFSGKETKELWLYGLAGNDTFEVKGNTRKDFPIYLISGEGENQYQLNHNRK
;
A
#
# COMPACT_ATOMS: atom_id res chain seq x y z
N MET A 1 6.79 12.01 0.36
CA MET A 1 6.76 12.05 1.84
C MET A 1 5.90 10.88 2.29
N SER A 2 6.50 9.85 2.88
CA SER A 2 5.81 8.61 3.27
C SER A 2 4.90 8.87 4.48
N ARG A 3 3.58 8.79 4.29
CA ARG A 3 2.56 9.01 5.33
C ARG A 3 2.25 7.79 6.19
N PHE A 4 3.09 6.77 6.17
CA PHE A 4 2.98 5.66 7.11
C PHE A 4 4.00 5.84 8.24
N GLY A 5 3.72 6.80 9.12
CA GLY A 5 4.29 6.83 10.45
C GLY A 5 3.73 5.66 11.28
N TYR A 6 4.03 4.44 10.90
CA TYR A 6 3.91 3.33 11.84
C TYR A 6 4.85 3.67 12.98
N ALA A 7 4.28 3.94 14.15
CA ALA A 7 5.05 3.94 15.38
C ALA A 7 5.84 2.63 15.37
N LYS A 8 7.17 2.72 15.18
CA LYS A 8 8.05 1.55 15.30
C LYS A 8 7.64 0.85 16.58
N PRO A 9 7.31 -0.45 16.54
CA PRO A 9 6.95 -1.16 17.75
C PRO A 9 8.08 -0.91 18.74
N LYS A 10 7.73 -0.36 19.89
CA LYS A 10 8.69 -0.02 20.96
C LYS A 10 9.25 -1.26 21.65
N MET A 11 9.33 -2.38 20.95
CA MET A 11 9.90 -3.62 21.43
C MET A 11 11.42 -3.53 21.29
N THR A 12 12.08 -2.99 22.30
CA THR A 12 13.55 -2.93 22.41
C THR A 12 14.11 -4.18 23.08
N ASP A 13 15.41 -4.43 22.94
CA ASP A 13 16.07 -5.52 23.65
C ASP A 13 15.93 -5.35 25.17
N SER A 14 16.02 -4.11 25.67
CA SER A 14 15.79 -3.79 27.06
C SER A 14 14.39 -4.15 27.53
N LEU A 15 13.35 -3.90 26.70
CA LEU A 15 11.98 -4.29 27.04
C LEU A 15 11.81 -5.81 27.08
N ILE A 16 12.45 -6.53 26.16
CA ILE A 16 12.45 -7.99 26.17
C ILE A 16 13.13 -8.49 27.44
N ASP A 17 14.30 -7.95 27.80
CA ASP A 17 15.02 -8.36 29.01
C ASP A 17 14.21 -8.07 30.26
N SER A 18 13.59 -6.90 30.38
CA SER A 18 12.80 -6.51 31.54
C SER A 18 11.51 -7.33 31.71
N ALA A 19 10.90 -7.81 30.61
CA ALA A 19 9.71 -8.65 30.69
C ALA A 19 9.93 -9.98 31.42
N PHE A 20 11.19 -10.42 31.55
CA PHE A 20 11.56 -11.66 32.22
C PHE A 20 12.12 -11.44 33.65
N THR A 21 12.04 -10.21 34.16
CA THR A 21 12.57 -9.90 35.52
C THR A 21 11.70 -10.43 36.64
N TYR A 22 10.41 -10.61 36.40
CA TYR A 22 9.41 -10.98 37.41
C TYR A 22 8.86 -12.41 37.23
N LEU A 23 9.72 -13.35 36.84
CA LEU A 23 9.33 -14.74 36.70
C LEU A 23 9.30 -15.44 38.06
N PRO A 24 8.35 -16.41 38.27
CA PRO A 24 8.29 -17.20 39.48
C PRO A 24 9.57 -18.01 39.75
N GLU A 25 9.86 -18.26 41.01
CA GLU A 25 10.92 -19.17 41.41
C GLU A 25 10.64 -20.57 40.84
N GLY A 26 11.63 -21.18 40.17
CA GLY A 26 11.50 -22.52 39.56
C GLY A 26 11.61 -22.55 38.04
N VAL A 27 11.58 -21.40 37.36
CA VAL A 27 11.84 -21.34 35.91
C VAL A 27 13.37 -21.42 35.67
N LYS A 28 13.79 -22.35 34.82
CA LYS A 28 15.22 -22.55 34.54
C LYS A 28 15.79 -21.37 33.80
N HIS A 29 16.91 -20.84 34.30
CA HIS A 29 17.59 -19.67 33.74
C HIS A 29 17.98 -19.87 32.25
N ASP A 30 18.43 -21.05 31.88
CA ASP A 30 18.84 -21.39 30.51
C ASP A 30 17.67 -21.33 29.52
N GLU A 31 16.46 -21.70 29.95
CA GLU A 31 15.24 -21.63 29.13
C GLU A 31 14.83 -20.19 28.90
N ILE A 32 14.96 -19.34 29.92
CA ILE A 32 14.69 -17.89 29.83
C ILE A 32 15.61 -17.23 28.80
N GLU A 33 16.90 -17.48 28.90
CA GLU A 33 17.90 -16.91 27.99
C GLU A 33 17.71 -17.41 26.55
N LEU A 34 17.30 -18.66 26.38
CA LEU A 34 16.91 -19.18 25.06
C LEU A 34 15.71 -18.43 24.47
N ILE A 35 14.68 -18.17 25.27
CA ILE A 35 13.47 -17.46 24.83
C ILE A 35 13.80 -16.00 24.49
N LYS A 36 14.55 -15.29 25.35
CA LYS A 36 15.01 -13.92 25.10
C LYS A 36 15.76 -13.81 23.77
N ARG A 37 16.73 -14.71 23.54
CA ARG A 37 17.51 -14.75 22.31
C ARG A 37 16.62 -14.99 21.08
N LYS A 38 15.65 -15.91 21.15
CA LYS A 38 14.68 -16.16 20.08
C LYS A 38 13.81 -14.92 19.80
N LEU A 39 13.34 -14.22 20.85
CA LEU A 39 12.52 -13.01 20.71
C LEU A 39 13.31 -11.86 20.07
N LYS A 40 14.55 -11.62 20.53
CA LYS A 40 15.44 -10.60 19.96
C LYS A 40 15.72 -10.89 18.47
N ARG A 41 16.02 -12.15 18.14
CA ARG A 41 16.23 -12.57 16.75
C ARG A 41 14.99 -12.36 15.88
N ARG A 42 13.82 -12.82 16.34
CA ARG A 42 12.55 -12.61 15.61
C ARG A 42 12.24 -11.12 15.38
N ARG A 43 12.52 -10.27 16.36
CA ARG A 43 12.35 -8.82 16.21
C ARG A 43 13.20 -8.26 15.06
N LEU A 44 14.45 -8.68 14.93
CA LEU A 44 15.33 -8.25 13.82
C LEU A 44 14.83 -8.79 12.47
N GLU A 45 14.35 -10.04 12.45
CA GLU A 45 13.81 -10.67 11.24
C GLU A 45 12.51 -10.02 10.78
N LEU A 46 11.68 -9.51 11.68
CA LEU A 46 10.40 -8.85 11.35
C LEU A 46 10.55 -7.65 10.42
N GLU A 47 11.58 -6.83 10.59
CA GLU A 47 11.81 -5.68 9.70
C GLU A 47 12.13 -6.13 8.26
N ALA A 48 12.92 -7.18 8.12
CA ALA A 48 13.24 -7.75 6.80
C ALA A 48 12.01 -8.39 6.14
N VAL A 49 11.23 -9.17 6.90
CA VAL A 49 9.99 -9.81 6.43
C VAL A 49 8.96 -8.75 6.05
N ALA A 50 8.75 -7.73 6.89
CA ALA A 50 7.83 -6.64 6.60
C ALA A 50 8.23 -5.88 5.33
N SER A 51 9.52 -5.62 5.14
CA SER A 51 10.04 -4.96 3.93
C SER A 51 9.83 -5.81 2.67
N GLN A 52 10.04 -7.14 2.76
CA GLN A 52 9.77 -8.05 1.64
C GLN A 52 8.28 -8.10 1.30
N TYR A 53 7.43 -8.20 2.33
CA TYR A 53 5.97 -8.22 2.15
C TYR A 53 5.46 -6.90 1.55
N TYR A 54 5.97 -5.76 2.04
CA TYR A 54 5.64 -4.45 1.49
C TYR A 54 6.01 -4.33 0.01
N ARG A 55 7.21 -4.79 -0.39
CA ARG A 55 7.61 -4.81 -1.80
C ARG A 55 6.71 -5.72 -2.65
N LEU A 56 6.25 -6.83 -2.09
CA LEU A 56 5.31 -7.72 -2.78
C LEU A 56 3.97 -7.03 -3.03
N LEU A 57 3.42 -6.37 -2.01
CA LEU A 57 2.16 -5.62 -2.11
C LEU A 57 2.25 -4.44 -3.08
N GLN A 58 3.41 -3.78 -3.16
CA GLN A 58 3.62 -2.68 -4.11
C GLN A 58 3.65 -3.13 -5.58
N ARG A 59 3.86 -4.43 -5.85
CA ARG A 59 3.90 -4.94 -7.23
C ARG A 59 2.53 -5.02 -7.87
N THR A 60 1.50 -5.28 -7.08
CA THR A 60 0.10 -5.44 -7.53
C THR A 60 -0.84 -4.65 -6.61
N PRO A 61 -0.71 -3.31 -6.56
CA PRO A 61 -1.57 -2.51 -5.73
C PRO A 61 -3.03 -2.62 -6.17
N VAL A 62 -3.91 -2.63 -5.17
CA VAL A 62 -5.35 -2.58 -5.33
C VAL A 62 -5.85 -1.30 -4.67
N VAL A 63 -6.62 -0.53 -5.40
CA VAL A 63 -7.25 0.70 -4.89
C VAL A 63 -8.74 0.63 -5.16
N ALA A 64 -9.54 0.91 -4.15
CA ALA A 64 -10.98 0.98 -4.26
C ALA A 64 -11.49 2.41 -4.06
N GLY A 65 -12.51 2.76 -4.79
CA GLY A 65 -13.34 3.94 -4.57
C GLY A 65 -14.33 3.74 -3.42
N THR A 66 -15.46 4.37 -3.52
CA THR A 66 -16.54 4.32 -2.53
C THR A 66 -17.79 3.65 -3.11
N ASN A 67 -18.88 3.59 -2.35
CA ASN A 67 -20.19 3.19 -2.86
C ASN A 67 -21.00 4.37 -3.45
N GLN A 68 -20.33 5.52 -3.63
CA GLN A 68 -20.89 6.71 -4.28
C GLN A 68 -20.14 6.94 -5.59
N SER A 69 -20.61 7.88 -6.41
CA SER A 69 -19.88 8.26 -7.62
C SER A 69 -18.49 8.80 -7.28
N ASP A 70 -17.49 8.28 -7.96
CA ASP A 70 -16.09 8.67 -7.84
C ASP A 70 -15.50 9.06 -9.21
N TYR A 71 -14.59 10.01 -9.21
CA TYR A 71 -13.81 10.38 -10.39
C TYR A 71 -12.37 9.95 -10.23
N PHE A 72 -11.97 8.92 -10.98
CA PHE A 72 -10.61 8.38 -11.01
C PHE A 72 -9.81 9.05 -12.12
N LEU A 73 -8.84 9.87 -11.76
CA LEU A 73 -7.88 10.46 -12.69
C LEU A 73 -6.55 9.74 -12.59
N ILE A 74 -6.16 9.08 -13.69
CA ILE A 74 -4.90 8.34 -13.82
C ILE A 74 -4.02 9.08 -14.81
N GLU A 75 -2.94 9.70 -14.33
CA GLU A 75 -1.99 10.45 -15.15
C GLU A 75 -0.68 9.69 -15.27
N ARG A 76 -0.35 9.28 -16.49
CA ARG A 76 0.94 8.67 -16.82
C ARG A 76 1.94 9.77 -17.17
N GLN A 77 3.00 9.85 -16.40
CA GLN A 77 4.03 10.89 -16.49
C GLN A 77 5.39 10.27 -16.78
N ALA A 78 6.10 10.78 -17.79
CA ALA A 78 7.46 10.32 -18.09
C ALA A 78 8.42 10.57 -16.92
N PRO A 79 9.43 9.70 -16.71
CA PRO A 79 9.77 8.53 -17.52
C PRO A 79 9.06 7.23 -17.11
N ASP A 80 8.59 7.09 -15.87
CA ASP A 80 8.08 5.84 -15.30
C ASP A 80 7.08 6.05 -14.14
N ARG A 81 6.49 7.22 -14.04
CA ARG A 81 5.59 7.62 -12.94
C ARG A 81 4.14 7.59 -13.41
N THR A 82 3.26 7.00 -12.59
CA THR A 82 1.81 7.09 -12.72
C THR A 82 1.23 7.68 -11.43
N VAL A 83 0.40 8.70 -11.57
CA VAL A 83 -0.32 9.33 -10.44
C VAL A 83 -1.79 8.99 -10.55
N LEU A 84 -2.35 8.42 -9.51
CA LEU A 84 -3.78 8.20 -9.35
C LEU A 84 -4.33 9.22 -8.36
N ARG A 85 -5.41 9.90 -8.76
CA ARG A 85 -6.23 10.71 -7.86
C ARG A 85 -7.68 10.24 -7.93
N ILE A 86 -8.33 10.21 -6.79
CA ILE A 86 -9.75 9.93 -6.68
C ILE A 86 -10.41 11.17 -6.09
N TYR A 87 -11.37 11.70 -6.81
CA TYR A 87 -12.13 12.87 -6.41
C TYR A 87 -13.58 12.53 -6.13
N ASP A 88 -14.17 13.26 -5.23
CA ASP A 88 -15.62 13.40 -5.14
C ASP A 88 -16.11 14.28 -6.30
N PRO A 89 -16.93 13.77 -7.22
CA PRO A 89 -17.40 14.58 -8.36
C PRO A 89 -18.36 15.68 -7.98
N GLU A 90 -19.03 15.61 -6.81
CA GLU A 90 -19.98 16.63 -6.36
C GLU A 90 -19.27 17.82 -5.68
N THR A 91 -18.29 17.51 -4.82
CA THR A 91 -17.58 18.55 -4.06
C THR A 91 -16.27 18.99 -4.71
N GLY A 92 -15.69 18.15 -5.57
CA GLY A 92 -14.37 18.34 -6.15
C GLY A 92 -13.20 18.00 -5.20
N ASP A 93 -13.51 17.47 -4.02
CA ASP A 93 -12.49 17.14 -3.02
C ASP A 93 -11.65 15.94 -3.45
N CYS A 94 -10.34 16.04 -3.33
CA CYS A 94 -9.43 14.93 -3.56
C CYS A 94 -9.39 14.00 -2.34
N ARG A 95 -10.02 12.83 -2.46
CA ARG A 95 -10.09 11.81 -1.41
C ARG A 95 -8.80 10.99 -1.31
N LEU A 96 -8.14 10.75 -2.43
CA LEU A 96 -6.90 9.98 -2.51
C LEU A 96 -5.95 10.56 -3.55
N GLU A 97 -4.67 10.66 -3.23
CA GLU A 97 -3.59 10.81 -4.19
C GLU A 97 -2.51 9.77 -3.92
N GLN A 98 -2.18 8.96 -4.93
CA GLN A 98 -1.14 7.93 -4.83
C GLN A 98 -0.28 7.89 -6.08
N GLN A 99 1.02 7.61 -5.89
CA GLN A 99 2.00 7.53 -6.97
C GLN A 99 2.55 6.12 -7.10
N PHE A 100 2.69 5.68 -8.34
CA PHE A 100 3.22 4.36 -8.70
C PHE A 100 4.41 4.53 -9.63
N SER A 101 5.41 3.66 -9.46
CA SER A 101 6.57 3.59 -10.34
C SER A 101 6.47 2.37 -11.25
N GLY A 102 6.64 2.53 -12.55
CA GLY A 102 6.68 1.43 -13.51
C GLY A 102 7.88 0.49 -13.34
N LYS A 103 8.84 0.82 -12.46
CA LYS A 103 9.92 -0.10 -12.07
C LYS A 103 9.49 -1.10 -10.99
N GLU A 104 8.58 -0.68 -10.12
CA GLU A 104 8.17 -1.42 -8.92
C GLU A 104 6.79 -2.07 -9.11
N THR A 105 5.88 -1.39 -9.81
CA THR A 105 4.52 -1.83 -10.06
C THR A 105 4.45 -2.70 -11.31
N LYS A 106 3.87 -3.88 -11.19
CA LYS A 106 3.60 -4.79 -12.32
C LYS A 106 2.23 -4.54 -12.94
N GLU A 107 1.24 -4.27 -12.10
CA GLU A 107 -0.15 -4.02 -12.48
C GLU A 107 -0.86 -3.23 -11.39
N LEU A 108 -1.90 -2.51 -11.74
CA LEU A 108 -2.74 -1.72 -10.83
C LEU A 108 -4.21 -2.12 -11.03
N TRP A 109 -4.88 -2.44 -9.94
CA TRP A 109 -6.30 -2.78 -9.94
C TRP A 109 -7.10 -1.67 -9.28
N LEU A 110 -8.07 -1.12 -10.03
CA LEU A 110 -8.94 -0.06 -9.55
C LEU A 110 -10.39 -0.56 -9.54
N TYR A 111 -11.01 -0.48 -8.37
CA TYR A 111 -12.40 -0.88 -8.15
C TYR A 111 -13.25 0.35 -7.88
N GLY A 112 -14.29 0.60 -8.70
CA GLY A 112 -15.28 1.65 -8.47
C GLY A 112 -16.20 1.31 -7.31
N LEU A 113 -16.60 0.04 -7.19
CA LEU A 113 -17.58 -0.53 -6.27
C LEU A 113 -19.02 -0.26 -6.72
N ALA A 114 -19.67 0.77 -6.21
CA ALA A 114 -21.02 1.16 -6.62
C ALA A 114 -21.06 2.67 -6.90
N GLY A 115 -22.07 3.11 -7.63
CA GLY A 115 -22.17 4.51 -8.06
C GLY A 115 -21.88 4.68 -9.55
N ASN A 116 -21.98 5.91 -10.03
CA ASN A 116 -21.71 6.25 -11.43
C ASN A 116 -20.28 6.81 -11.52
N ASP A 117 -19.32 5.93 -11.74
CA ASP A 117 -17.92 6.28 -11.71
C ASP A 117 -17.40 6.76 -13.06
N THR A 118 -16.41 7.63 -13.02
CA THR A 118 -15.68 8.07 -14.21
C THR A 118 -14.21 7.72 -14.06
N PHE A 119 -13.69 6.96 -15.04
CA PHE A 119 -12.26 6.60 -15.12
C PHE A 119 -11.62 7.34 -16.27
N GLU A 120 -10.70 8.25 -16.00
CA GLU A 120 -9.95 8.96 -17.01
C GLU A 120 -8.47 8.60 -16.94
N VAL A 121 -7.91 8.12 -18.07
CA VAL A 121 -6.49 7.80 -18.21
C VAL A 121 -5.84 8.75 -19.20
N LYS A 122 -4.83 9.50 -18.75
CA LYS A 122 -4.08 10.50 -19.52
C LYS A 122 -2.60 10.18 -19.58
N GLY A 123 -1.98 10.61 -20.67
CA GLY A 123 -0.54 10.62 -20.85
C GLY A 123 0.06 9.25 -21.18
N ASN A 124 1.40 9.23 -21.28
CA ASN A 124 2.19 8.06 -21.61
C ASN A 124 3.45 8.02 -20.76
N THR A 125 3.93 6.81 -20.45
CA THR A 125 5.25 6.60 -19.87
C THR A 125 6.06 5.62 -20.72
N ARG A 126 7.39 5.58 -20.51
CA ARG A 126 8.25 4.58 -21.17
C ARG A 126 8.14 3.20 -20.54
N LYS A 127 7.74 3.13 -19.27
CA LYS A 127 7.56 1.90 -18.50
C LYS A 127 6.13 1.86 -18.00
N ASP A 128 5.25 1.44 -18.89
CA ASP A 128 3.84 1.21 -18.58
C ASP A 128 3.64 -0.14 -17.90
N PHE A 129 2.63 -0.19 -17.06
CA PHE A 129 2.07 -1.40 -16.51
C PHE A 129 0.57 -1.44 -16.78
N PRO A 130 -0.04 -2.63 -16.85
CA PRO A 130 -1.48 -2.77 -17.02
C PRO A 130 -2.25 -2.12 -15.87
N ILE A 131 -3.35 -1.45 -16.22
CA ILE A 131 -4.32 -0.92 -15.26
C ILE A 131 -5.65 -1.60 -15.54
N TYR A 132 -6.16 -2.32 -14.54
CA TYR A 132 -7.44 -3.01 -14.60
C TYR A 132 -8.49 -2.13 -13.93
N LEU A 133 -9.51 -1.74 -14.70
CA LEU A 133 -10.61 -0.90 -14.24
C LEU A 133 -11.83 -1.79 -14.06
N ILE A 134 -12.31 -1.89 -12.83
CA ILE A 134 -13.47 -2.71 -12.45
C ILE A 134 -14.47 -1.78 -11.81
N SER A 135 -15.44 -1.33 -12.60
CA SER A 135 -16.37 -0.29 -12.21
C SER A 135 -17.39 -0.72 -11.16
N GLY A 136 -17.82 -1.98 -11.19
CA GLY A 136 -18.90 -2.43 -10.32
C GLY A 136 -20.30 -2.02 -10.84
N GLU A 137 -21.25 -1.77 -9.92
CA GLU A 137 -22.62 -1.40 -10.23
C GLU A 137 -22.74 0.09 -10.57
N GLY A 138 -23.66 0.45 -11.51
CA GLY A 138 -23.95 1.82 -11.92
C GLY A 138 -23.64 2.12 -13.38
N GLU A 139 -23.88 3.36 -13.79
CA GLU A 139 -23.56 3.86 -15.14
C GLU A 139 -22.17 4.47 -15.15
N ASN A 140 -21.20 3.69 -15.61
CA ASN A 140 -19.77 4.04 -15.51
C ASN A 140 -19.23 4.56 -16.84
N GLN A 141 -18.33 5.54 -16.78
CA GLN A 141 -17.72 6.18 -17.93
C GLN A 141 -16.21 5.95 -17.99
N TYR A 142 -15.70 5.73 -19.21
CA TYR A 142 -14.26 5.50 -19.46
C TYR A 142 -13.73 6.47 -20.50
N GLN A 143 -12.74 7.26 -20.14
CA GLN A 143 -12.06 8.24 -21.00
C GLN A 143 -10.59 7.86 -21.13
N LEU A 144 -10.22 7.28 -22.26
CA LEU A 144 -8.85 6.79 -22.53
C LEU A 144 -8.15 7.72 -23.52
N ASN A 145 -7.46 8.72 -23.00
CA ASN A 145 -6.73 9.71 -23.80
C ASN A 145 -5.28 9.23 -24.01
N HIS A 146 -5.06 8.38 -25.02
CA HIS A 146 -3.76 7.93 -25.45
C HIS A 146 -3.24 8.84 -26.56
N ASN A 147 -2.26 9.69 -26.28
CA ASN A 147 -1.47 10.32 -27.32
C ASN A 147 -0.57 9.25 -27.96
N ARG A 148 -1.07 8.54 -28.97
CA ARG A 148 -0.21 7.76 -29.87
C ARG A 148 0.63 8.76 -30.68
N LYS A 149 1.95 8.83 -30.40
CA LYS A 149 2.92 9.38 -31.36
C LYS A 149 3.33 8.27 -32.32
#